data_72bedf0e5d839bacaad59701c054027a
#
_entry.id   72bedf0e5d839bacaad59701c054027a
#
_cell.length_a   1.000
_cell.length_b   1.000
_cell.length_c   1.000
_cell.angle_alpha   90.00
_cell.angle_beta   90.00
_cell.angle_gamma   90.00
#
_symmetry.space_group_name_H-M   'P 1'
#
loop_
_entity.id
_entity.type
_entity.pdbx_description
1 polymer ?
#
loop_
_entity_poly.entity_id
_entity_poly.type
_entity_poly.pdbx_seq_one_letter_code
_entity_poly.pdbx_strand_id
1 'polypeptide(L)'
;MAKYRHALPQRNGGIFLTDGGMETTLIFQEGIELPHFAAFVLLDSAEGRQQLKRYYAPYLSVARDHGTGFVLDSPTWRANPDWGAKLGYDAAALNAINVRSIAFLEELRAGWERPGEPCVISGAIGPRGDGYKAGNMDADEAEIYHQAQIAAFVEAAPTSSLRTR
;
A
#
# COMPACT_ATOMS: atom_id res chain seq x y z
N MET A 1 2.35 15.02 -9.49
CA MET A 1 3.57 14.49 -8.84
C MET A 1 3.21 13.96 -7.47
N ALA A 2 3.74 12.82 -7.07
CA ALA A 2 3.60 12.33 -5.70
C ALA A 2 4.08 13.39 -4.72
N LYS A 3 3.27 13.71 -3.71
CA LYS A 3 3.44 14.88 -2.82
C LYS A 3 4.84 14.99 -2.19
N TYR A 4 5.43 13.84 -1.82
CA TYR A 4 6.70 13.78 -1.10
C TYR A 4 7.85 13.14 -1.89
N ARG A 5 7.68 12.89 -3.20
CA ARG A 5 8.64 12.13 -4.02
C ARG A 5 10.08 12.64 -3.95
N HIS A 6 10.27 13.94 -3.89
CA HIS A 6 11.60 14.56 -3.93
C HIS A 6 12.09 15.07 -2.57
N ALA A 7 11.24 15.05 -1.56
CA ALA A 7 11.56 15.49 -0.21
C ALA A 7 10.75 14.67 0.81
N LEU A 8 11.28 13.51 1.16
CA LEU A 8 10.64 12.59 2.10
C LEU A 8 10.72 13.16 3.52
N PRO A 9 9.60 13.57 4.14
CA PRO A 9 9.62 14.25 5.43
C PRO A 9 10.16 13.38 6.57
N GLN A 10 10.02 12.04 6.49
CA GLN A 10 10.60 11.12 7.48
C GLN A 10 12.14 11.14 7.52
N ARG A 11 12.82 11.73 6.53
CA ARG A 11 14.27 11.89 6.51
C ARG A 11 14.74 13.14 7.26
N ASN A 12 13.83 13.98 7.72
CA ASN A 12 14.14 15.23 8.42
C ASN A 12 14.24 15.07 9.95
N GLY A 13 14.37 13.83 10.45
CA GLY A 13 14.55 13.52 11.89
C GLY A 13 13.25 13.52 12.71
N GLY A 14 12.08 13.69 12.09
CA GLY A 14 10.79 13.55 12.77
C GLY A 14 10.41 12.09 13.02
N ILE A 15 9.53 11.88 14.02
CA ILE A 15 8.97 10.55 14.29
C ILE A 15 7.84 10.28 13.30
N PHE A 16 7.86 9.09 12.72
CA PHE A 16 6.80 8.56 11.87
C PHE A 16 6.34 7.22 12.40
N LEU A 17 5.03 7.05 12.54
CA LEU A 17 4.42 5.77 12.85
C LEU A 17 4.05 5.03 11.56
N THR A 18 3.91 3.72 11.67
CA THR A 18 3.36 2.84 10.63
C THR A 18 2.21 2.05 11.22
N ASP A 19 1.45 1.38 10.38
CA ASP A 19 0.54 0.33 10.83
C ASP A 19 1.30 -0.93 11.29
N GLY A 20 0.56 -1.94 11.72
CA GLY A 20 1.09 -3.25 12.15
C GLY A 20 0.90 -4.34 11.10
N GLY A 21 0.69 -5.58 11.57
CA GLY A 21 0.42 -6.73 10.70
C GLY A 21 -1.01 -6.73 10.16
N MET A 22 -1.23 -6.12 9.01
CA MET A 22 -2.56 -5.94 8.42
C MET A 22 -3.31 -7.26 8.26
N GLU A 23 -2.75 -8.21 7.54
CA GLU A 23 -3.40 -9.49 7.27
C GLU A 23 -3.68 -10.26 8.57
N THR A 24 -2.74 -10.20 9.51
CA THR A 24 -2.89 -10.84 10.82
C THR A 24 -4.06 -10.23 11.60
N THR A 25 -4.17 -8.91 11.64
CA THR A 25 -5.27 -8.22 12.31
C THR A 25 -6.60 -8.53 11.65
N LEU A 26 -6.69 -8.39 10.33
CA LEU A 26 -7.93 -8.62 9.58
C LEU A 26 -8.43 -10.06 9.72
N ILE A 27 -7.54 -11.06 9.65
CA ILE A 27 -7.92 -12.47 9.73
C ILE A 27 -8.23 -12.89 11.17
N PHE A 28 -7.30 -12.66 12.10
CA PHE A 28 -7.37 -13.28 13.42
C PHE A 28 -8.11 -12.45 14.47
N GLN A 29 -8.19 -11.14 14.29
CA GLN A 29 -8.90 -10.26 15.23
C GLN A 29 -10.27 -9.85 14.69
N GLU A 30 -10.40 -9.58 13.39
CA GLU A 30 -11.65 -9.12 12.79
C GLU A 30 -12.43 -10.24 12.07
N GLY A 31 -11.85 -11.44 11.93
CA GLY A 31 -12.52 -12.61 11.32
C GLY A 31 -12.77 -12.47 9.82
N ILE A 32 -12.01 -11.61 9.14
CA ILE A 32 -12.15 -11.39 7.69
C ILE A 32 -11.37 -12.45 6.93
N GLU A 33 -12.03 -13.17 6.03
CA GLU A 33 -11.35 -14.11 5.16
C GLU A 33 -10.50 -13.39 4.12
N LEU A 34 -9.18 -13.65 4.15
CA LEU A 34 -8.23 -13.20 3.13
C LEU A 34 -7.58 -14.41 2.45
N PRO A 35 -8.05 -14.78 1.24
CA PRO A 35 -7.46 -15.91 0.54
C PRO A 35 -5.96 -15.67 0.31
N HIS A 36 -5.16 -16.66 0.65
CA HIS A 36 -3.69 -16.58 0.57
C HIS A 36 -3.06 -15.40 1.32
N PHE A 37 -3.68 -14.87 2.38
CA PHE A 37 -3.21 -13.66 3.07
C PHE A 37 -3.07 -12.45 2.11
N ALA A 38 -3.98 -12.28 1.19
CA ALA A 38 -3.91 -11.22 0.18
C ALA A 38 -4.89 -10.08 0.50
N ALA A 39 -4.46 -9.09 1.28
CA ALA A 39 -5.30 -7.96 1.65
C ALA A 39 -5.75 -7.10 0.45
N PHE A 40 -5.02 -7.11 -0.65
CA PHE A 40 -5.35 -6.32 -1.84
C PHE A 40 -6.71 -6.66 -2.45
N VAL A 41 -7.23 -7.89 -2.26
CA VAL A 41 -8.55 -8.28 -2.77
C VAL A 41 -9.69 -7.43 -2.18
N LEU A 42 -9.50 -6.87 -1.00
CA LEU A 42 -10.47 -5.99 -0.36
C LEU A 42 -10.69 -4.68 -1.14
N LEU A 43 -9.74 -4.28 -1.97
CA LEU A 43 -9.88 -3.08 -2.79
C LEU A 43 -10.92 -3.21 -3.90
N ASP A 44 -11.32 -4.43 -4.27
CA ASP A 44 -12.29 -4.65 -5.34
C ASP A 44 -13.73 -4.30 -4.95
N SER A 45 -14.06 -4.31 -3.66
CA SER A 45 -15.41 -3.99 -3.19
C SER A 45 -15.46 -2.72 -2.33
N ALA A 46 -16.63 -2.10 -2.28
CA ALA A 46 -16.85 -0.96 -1.39
C ALA A 46 -16.76 -1.37 0.08
N GLU A 47 -17.25 -2.56 0.41
CA GLU A 47 -17.18 -3.12 1.76
C GLU A 47 -15.74 -3.39 2.18
N GLY A 48 -14.95 -4.05 1.33
CA GLY A 48 -13.53 -4.30 1.60
C GLY A 48 -12.74 -3.02 1.81
N ARG A 49 -12.98 -1.98 0.99
CA ARG A 49 -12.36 -0.67 1.22
C ARG A 49 -12.77 -0.04 2.56
N GLN A 50 -14.02 -0.24 3.02
CA GLN A 50 -14.43 0.21 4.36
C GLN A 50 -13.74 -0.59 5.47
N GLN A 51 -13.51 -1.89 5.28
CA GLN A 51 -12.74 -2.72 6.21
C GLN A 51 -11.30 -2.21 6.32
N LEU A 52 -10.64 -1.93 5.19
CA LEU A 52 -9.31 -1.31 5.19
C LEU A 52 -9.30 0.07 5.89
N LYS A 53 -10.29 0.93 5.63
CA LYS A 53 -10.40 2.23 6.33
C LYS A 53 -10.51 2.05 7.84
N ARG A 54 -11.30 1.07 8.31
CA ARG A 54 -11.40 0.75 9.75
C ARG A 54 -10.09 0.26 10.32
N TYR A 55 -9.35 -0.56 9.56
CA TYR A 55 -8.03 -1.04 9.95
C TYR A 55 -7.03 0.10 10.16
N TYR A 56 -6.92 1.07 9.23
CA TYR A 56 -5.97 2.17 9.36
C TYR A 56 -6.34 3.21 10.43
N ALA A 57 -7.63 3.39 10.70
CA ALA A 57 -8.12 4.48 11.53
C ALA A 57 -7.50 4.54 12.94
N PRO A 58 -7.36 3.46 13.72
CA PRO A 58 -6.74 3.51 15.05
C PRO A 58 -5.27 3.92 15.00
N TYR A 59 -4.49 3.44 14.02
CA TYR A 59 -3.08 3.80 13.87
C TYR A 59 -2.92 5.29 13.51
N LEU A 60 -3.73 5.77 12.57
CA LEU A 60 -3.77 7.19 12.19
C LEU A 60 -4.22 8.09 13.35
N SER A 61 -5.14 7.60 14.19
CA SER A 61 -5.57 8.32 15.39
C SER A 61 -4.41 8.48 16.38
N VAL A 62 -3.66 7.40 16.64
CA VAL A 62 -2.49 7.45 17.53
C VAL A 62 -1.45 8.43 17.00
N ALA A 63 -1.16 8.40 15.69
CA ALA A 63 -0.20 9.35 15.10
C ALA A 63 -0.64 10.81 15.29
N ARG A 64 -1.93 11.09 15.05
CA ARG A 64 -2.51 12.41 15.24
C ARG A 64 -2.48 12.86 16.70
N ASP A 65 -2.86 11.99 17.63
CA ASP A 65 -2.94 12.32 19.06
C ASP A 65 -1.55 12.62 19.66
N HIS A 66 -0.49 12.14 19.00
CA HIS A 66 0.90 12.39 19.39
C HIS A 66 1.64 13.40 18.47
N GLY A 67 0.95 13.99 17.49
CA GLY A 67 1.54 14.98 16.59
C GLY A 67 2.71 14.44 15.77
N THR A 68 2.64 13.15 15.36
CA THR A 68 3.68 12.50 14.55
C THR A 68 3.27 12.38 13.09
N GLY A 69 4.24 12.16 12.20
CA GLY A 69 3.95 11.73 10.83
C GLY A 69 3.48 10.27 10.79
N PHE A 70 2.93 9.87 9.65
CA PHE A 70 2.50 8.49 9.39
C PHE A 70 2.98 8.00 8.03
N VAL A 71 3.42 6.74 7.94
CA VAL A 71 3.67 6.06 6.67
C VAL A 71 2.49 5.13 6.40
N LEU A 72 1.75 5.41 5.33
CA LEU A 72 0.65 4.60 4.83
C LEU A 72 1.21 3.56 3.86
N ASP A 73 1.40 2.34 4.31
CA ASP A 73 1.77 1.22 3.44
C ASP A 73 0.55 0.67 2.70
N SER A 74 0.72 0.39 1.42
CA SER A 74 -0.37 -0.15 0.60
C SER A 74 -0.66 -1.63 0.94
N PRO A 75 -1.92 -2.10 0.85
CA PRO A 75 -2.30 -3.48 1.13
C PRO A 75 -1.90 -4.44 -0.01
N THR A 76 -0.70 -4.28 -0.56
CA THR A 76 -0.27 -4.92 -1.82
C THR A 76 0.87 -5.91 -1.67
N TRP A 77 1.17 -6.34 -0.44
CA TRP A 77 2.24 -7.28 -0.16
C TRP A 77 2.19 -8.54 -1.06
N ARG A 78 0.99 -9.04 -1.38
CA ARG A 78 0.79 -10.17 -2.29
C ARG A 78 0.20 -9.80 -3.65
N ALA A 79 0.18 -8.54 -4.03
CA ALA A 79 -0.31 -8.10 -5.34
C ALA A 79 0.77 -8.22 -6.43
N ASN A 80 1.37 -9.41 -6.55
CA ASN A 80 2.40 -9.75 -7.52
C ASN A 80 1.97 -10.94 -8.41
N PRO A 81 2.67 -11.25 -9.50
CA PRO A 81 2.21 -12.22 -10.50
C PRO A 81 1.87 -13.61 -9.95
N ASP A 82 2.72 -14.19 -9.10
CA ASP A 82 2.53 -15.57 -8.62
C ASP A 82 1.33 -15.70 -7.67
N TRP A 83 1.11 -14.72 -6.81
CA TRP A 83 -0.04 -14.71 -5.90
C TRP A 83 -1.32 -14.25 -6.59
N GLY A 84 -1.21 -13.27 -7.49
CA GLY A 84 -2.34 -12.80 -8.30
C GLY A 84 -2.92 -13.92 -9.17
N ALA A 85 -2.07 -14.71 -9.83
CA ALA A 85 -2.51 -15.84 -10.64
C ALA A 85 -3.33 -16.87 -9.84
N LYS A 86 -2.96 -17.14 -8.57
CA LYS A 86 -3.73 -18.03 -7.68
C LYS A 86 -5.10 -17.49 -7.31
N LEU A 87 -5.29 -16.19 -7.44
CA LEU A 87 -6.51 -15.45 -7.11
C LEU A 87 -7.31 -15.06 -8.36
N GLY A 88 -6.87 -15.48 -9.55
CA GLY A 88 -7.54 -15.19 -10.80
C GLY A 88 -7.26 -13.80 -11.39
N TYR A 89 -6.23 -13.11 -10.91
CA TYR A 89 -5.80 -11.83 -11.47
C TYR A 89 -4.77 -12.07 -12.59
N ASP A 90 -5.08 -11.59 -13.77
CA ASP A 90 -4.10 -11.45 -14.85
C ASP A 90 -3.21 -10.21 -14.65
N ALA A 91 -2.27 -9.99 -15.57
CA ALA A 91 -1.34 -8.87 -15.48
C ALA A 91 -2.04 -7.50 -15.51
N ALA A 92 -3.12 -7.36 -16.27
CA ALA A 92 -3.88 -6.12 -16.37
C ALA A 92 -4.66 -5.84 -15.07
N ALA A 93 -5.30 -6.87 -14.50
CA ALA A 93 -6.01 -6.78 -13.22
C ALA A 93 -5.04 -6.46 -12.07
N LEU A 94 -3.84 -7.09 -12.06
CA LEU A 94 -2.80 -6.78 -11.08
C LEU A 94 -2.29 -5.34 -11.20
N ASN A 95 -2.05 -4.84 -12.41
CA ASN A 95 -1.70 -3.45 -12.61
C ASN A 95 -2.79 -2.53 -12.05
N ALA A 96 -4.04 -2.77 -12.43
CA ALA A 96 -5.17 -1.96 -12.00
C ALA A 96 -5.36 -1.95 -10.48
N ILE A 97 -5.18 -3.09 -9.80
CA ILE A 97 -5.33 -3.16 -8.34
C ILE A 97 -4.17 -2.46 -7.61
N ASN A 98 -2.94 -2.55 -8.12
CA ASN A 98 -1.81 -1.81 -7.57
C ASN A 98 -2.00 -0.28 -7.73
N VAL A 99 -2.46 0.19 -8.89
CA VAL A 99 -2.82 1.60 -9.11
C VAL A 99 -3.95 2.03 -8.16
N ARG A 100 -5.01 1.23 -8.04
CA ARG A 100 -6.15 1.49 -7.15
C ARG A 100 -5.74 1.56 -5.68
N SER A 101 -4.76 0.78 -5.27
CA SER A 101 -4.25 0.80 -3.89
C SER A 101 -3.68 2.17 -3.52
N ILE A 102 -2.93 2.78 -4.41
CA ILE A 102 -2.37 4.12 -4.18
C ILE A 102 -3.48 5.18 -4.15
N ALA A 103 -4.46 5.10 -5.06
CA ALA A 103 -5.61 6.01 -5.04
C ALA A 103 -6.40 5.90 -3.73
N PHE A 104 -6.60 4.69 -3.21
CA PHE A 104 -7.22 4.46 -1.91
C PHE A 104 -6.43 5.12 -0.75
N LEU A 105 -5.11 5.00 -0.75
CA LEU A 105 -4.27 5.64 0.27
C LEU A 105 -4.26 7.17 0.13
N GLU A 106 -4.43 7.70 -1.07
CA GLU A 106 -4.60 9.14 -1.29
C GLU A 106 -5.90 9.67 -0.69
N GLU A 107 -7.00 8.91 -0.77
CA GLU A 107 -8.24 9.25 -0.06
C GLU A 107 -8.03 9.26 1.46
N LEU A 108 -7.35 8.26 2.02
CA LEU A 108 -7.03 8.23 3.44
C LEU A 108 -6.19 9.43 3.84
N ARG A 109 -5.11 9.71 3.11
CA ARG A 109 -4.25 10.85 3.35
C ARG A 109 -5.03 12.16 3.35
N ALA A 110 -5.91 12.36 2.38
CA ALA A 110 -6.73 13.58 2.28
C ALA A 110 -7.63 13.80 3.51
N GLY A 111 -8.08 12.72 4.15
CA GLY A 111 -8.90 12.79 5.36
C GLY A 111 -8.11 12.95 6.67
N TRP A 112 -6.84 12.57 6.69
CA TRP A 112 -6.08 12.48 7.94
C TRP A 112 -4.91 13.44 8.03
N GLU A 113 -4.25 13.75 6.92
CA GLU A 113 -3.07 14.62 6.92
C GLU A 113 -3.39 16.06 7.32
N ARG A 114 -2.55 16.63 8.17
CA ARG A 114 -2.64 18.02 8.66
C ARG A 114 -1.31 18.74 8.52
N PRO A 115 -1.30 20.06 8.60
CA PRO A 115 -0.06 20.81 8.68
C PRO A 115 0.79 20.37 9.88
N GLY A 116 2.03 19.98 9.62
CA GLY A 116 2.95 19.43 10.63
C GLY A 116 2.83 17.91 10.88
N GLU A 117 1.80 17.26 10.39
CA GLU A 117 1.54 15.81 10.56
C GLU A 117 1.46 15.11 9.19
N PRO A 118 2.58 14.95 8.48
CA PRO A 118 2.57 14.44 7.12
C PRO A 118 2.23 12.95 7.06
N CYS A 119 1.40 12.54 6.08
CA CYS A 119 1.14 11.16 5.74
C CYS A 119 1.87 10.80 4.44
N VAL A 120 2.87 9.93 4.53
CA VAL A 120 3.66 9.45 3.38
C VAL A 120 3.06 8.15 2.87
N ILE A 121 2.77 8.09 1.57
CA ILE A 121 2.28 6.85 0.95
C ILE A 121 3.47 6.01 0.51
N SER A 122 3.45 4.74 0.87
CA SER A 122 4.44 3.71 0.55
C SER A 122 3.78 2.56 -0.21
N GLY A 123 4.37 2.17 -1.33
CA GLY A 123 3.97 0.97 -2.07
C GLY A 123 4.64 -0.27 -1.49
N ALA A 124 3.89 -1.14 -0.83
CA ALA A 124 4.41 -2.37 -0.25
C ALA A 124 4.64 -3.44 -1.33
N ILE A 125 5.87 -3.90 -1.45
CA ILE A 125 6.30 -4.97 -2.34
C ILE A 125 6.64 -6.19 -1.49
N GLY A 126 5.93 -7.30 -1.73
CA GLY A 126 6.19 -8.55 -1.05
C GLY A 126 7.10 -9.49 -1.85
N PRO A 127 7.67 -10.50 -1.20
CA PRO A 127 8.54 -11.46 -1.84
C PRO A 127 7.78 -12.35 -2.83
N ARG A 128 8.49 -12.86 -3.80
CA ARG A 128 8.03 -14.00 -4.58
C ARG A 128 7.97 -15.23 -3.69
N GLY A 129 6.83 -15.91 -3.63
CA GLY A 129 6.68 -17.13 -2.83
C GLY A 129 6.53 -16.86 -1.32
N ASP A 130 7.20 -17.69 -0.51
CA ASP A 130 7.12 -17.64 0.96
C ASP A 130 8.14 -16.64 1.52
N GLY A 131 7.65 -15.63 2.22
CA GLY A 131 8.48 -14.57 2.83
C GLY A 131 9.42 -15.03 3.95
N TYR A 132 9.24 -16.26 4.44
CA TYR A 132 10.05 -16.84 5.53
C TYR A 132 11.08 -17.87 5.02
N LYS A 133 11.15 -18.07 3.71
CA LYS A 133 12.12 -18.98 3.07
C LYS A 133 12.99 -18.19 2.10
N ALA A 134 14.28 -18.52 2.09
CA ALA A 134 15.19 -17.95 1.09
C ALA A 134 14.70 -18.30 -0.32
N GLY A 135 14.56 -17.28 -1.15
CA GLY A 135 14.25 -17.45 -2.58
C GLY A 135 15.49 -17.87 -3.37
N ASN A 136 15.25 -18.37 -4.58
CA ASN A 136 16.31 -18.76 -5.50
C ASN A 136 16.54 -17.73 -6.63
N MET A 137 15.86 -16.57 -6.59
CA MET A 137 16.06 -15.53 -7.59
C MET A 137 17.41 -14.83 -7.40
N ASP A 138 18.11 -14.61 -8.48
CA ASP A 138 19.21 -13.65 -8.51
C ASP A 138 18.69 -12.18 -8.59
N ALA A 139 19.59 -11.22 -8.62
CA ALA A 139 19.22 -9.80 -8.62
C ALA A 139 18.47 -9.38 -9.89
N ASP A 140 18.87 -9.89 -11.05
CA ASP A 140 18.28 -9.56 -12.33
C ASP A 140 16.86 -10.15 -12.46
N GLU A 141 16.69 -11.40 -12.02
CA GLU A 141 15.37 -12.05 -11.94
C GLU A 141 14.44 -11.32 -10.99
N ALA A 142 14.94 -10.85 -9.84
CA ALA A 142 14.17 -10.11 -8.86
C ALA A 142 13.75 -8.73 -9.42
N GLU A 143 14.63 -8.04 -10.13
CA GLU A 143 14.31 -6.77 -10.80
C GLU A 143 13.18 -6.98 -11.81
N ILE A 144 13.30 -7.95 -12.71
CA ILE A 144 12.28 -8.26 -13.72
C ILE A 144 10.96 -8.63 -13.05
N TYR A 145 10.98 -9.44 -12.00
CA TYR A 145 9.79 -9.89 -11.30
C TYR A 145 9.01 -8.75 -10.66
N HIS A 146 9.69 -7.82 -10.00
CA HIS A 146 9.07 -6.73 -9.26
C HIS A 146 8.77 -5.49 -10.13
N GLN A 147 9.38 -5.40 -11.32
CA GLN A 147 9.26 -4.23 -12.20
C GLN A 147 7.82 -3.84 -12.52
N ALA A 148 6.94 -4.81 -12.77
CA ALA A 148 5.54 -4.54 -13.09
C ALA A 148 4.79 -3.85 -11.93
N GLN A 149 4.99 -4.31 -10.69
CA GLN A 149 4.37 -3.71 -9.51
C GLN A 149 4.94 -2.32 -9.22
N ILE A 150 6.26 -2.15 -9.36
CA ILE A 150 6.92 -0.84 -9.20
C ILE A 150 6.40 0.14 -10.26
N ALA A 151 6.27 -0.29 -11.52
CA ALA A 151 5.74 0.54 -12.59
C ALA A 151 4.31 1.01 -12.31
N ALA A 152 3.44 0.13 -11.79
CA ALA A 152 2.08 0.48 -11.39
C ALA A 152 2.05 1.56 -10.28
N PHE A 153 2.94 1.49 -9.30
CA PHE A 153 3.06 2.53 -8.26
C PHE A 153 3.56 3.87 -8.82
N VAL A 154 4.48 3.82 -9.79
CA VAL A 154 4.98 5.04 -10.45
C VAL A 154 3.87 5.67 -11.31
N GLU A 155 3.08 4.87 -12.03
CA GLU A 155 1.93 5.32 -12.81
C GLU A 155 0.85 5.96 -11.93
N ALA A 156 0.53 5.33 -10.79
CA ALA A 156 -0.46 5.83 -9.84
C ALA A 156 -0.07 7.15 -9.18
N ALA A 157 1.21 7.50 -9.16
CA ALA A 157 1.65 8.78 -8.63
C ALA A 157 1.05 9.92 -9.47
N PRO A 158 0.18 10.80 -8.93
CA PRO A 158 -0.56 11.77 -9.71
C PRO A 158 0.39 12.65 -10.52
N THR A 159 0.37 12.48 -11.83
CA THR A 159 0.85 13.49 -12.75
C THR A 159 -0.03 14.71 -12.54
N SER A 160 0.56 15.84 -12.18
CA SER A 160 -0.18 17.10 -12.14
C SER A 160 -0.84 17.29 -13.50
N SER A 161 -2.15 17.05 -13.59
CA SER A 161 -2.91 17.50 -14.73
C SER A 161 -2.76 19.02 -14.75
N LEU A 162 -2.03 19.52 -15.74
CA LEU A 162 -2.13 20.90 -16.18
C LEU A 162 -3.60 21.13 -16.52
N ARG A 163 -4.38 21.63 -15.55
CA ARG A 163 -5.64 22.31 -15.87
C ARG A 163 -5.24 23.61 -16.53
N THR A 164 -5.14 23.59 -17.84
CA THR A 164 -5.28 24.82 -18.62
C THR A 164 -6.68 25.36 -18.33
N ARG A 165 -6.69 26.54 -17.76
CA ARG A 165 -7.89 27.38 -17.66
C ARG A 165 -8.24 27.90 -19.05
#